data_fc172f6aec6c774ad2e42314b7c901d2
#
_entry.id   fc172f6aec6c774ad2e42314b7c901d2
#
_cell.length_a   1.000
_cell.length_b   1.000
_cell.length_c   1.000
_cell.angle_alpha   90.00
_cell.angle_beta   90.00
_cell.angle_gamma   90.00
#
_symmetry.space_group_name_H-M   'P 1'
#
loop_
_entity.id
_entity.type
_entity.pdbx_description
1 polymer ?
#
loop_
_entity_poly.entity_id
_entity_poly.type
_entity_poly.pdbx_seq_one_letter_code
_entity_poly.pdbx_strand_id
1 'polypeptide(L)'
;MLARLVLKKGAHVPLHKHMNEQISHVVEGSLEFLLEGKSVTVRAGEILCILSDVAHEVFALEDSVALDIFNPPRQDWLDGDDAYLRSGA
;
A
#
# COMPACT_ATOMS: atom_id res chain seq x y z
N MET A 1 -9.02 -4.09 9.70
CA MET A 1 -8.16 -5.18 9.16
C MET A 1 -6.72 -4.70 9.11
N LEU A 2 -5.81 -5.49 9.63
CA LEU A 2 -4.38 -5.20 9.60
C LEU A 2 -3.70 -6.21 8.68
N ALA A 3 -2.92 -5.72 7.73
CA ALA A 3 -2.15 -6.56 6.81
C ALA A 3 -0.67 -6.20 6.88
N ARG A 4 0.19 -7.21 6.86
CA ARG A 4 1.63 -7.01 6.77
C ARG A 4 2.06 -7.29 5.32
N LEU A 5 2.64 -6.28 4.69
CA LEU A 5 3.10 -6.37 3.31
C LEU A 5 4.62 -6.37 3.27
N VAL A 6 5.18 -7.28 2.49
CA VAL A 6 6.62 -7.36 2.23
C VAL A 6 6.81 -7.11 0.74
N LEU A 7 7.53 -6.04 0.41
CA LEU A 7 7.78 -5.65 -0.97
C LEU A 7 9.27 -5.61 -1.24
N LYS A 8 9.70 -6.29 -2.28
CA LYS A 8 11.09 -6.23 -2.73
C LYS A 8 11.36 -4.94 -3.47
N LYS A 9 12.59 -4.45 -3.44
CA LYS A 9 13.00 -3.29 -4.22
C LYS A 9 12.56 -3.44 -5.67
N GLY A 10 11.90 -2.42 -6.20
CA GLY A 10 11.36 -2.41 -7.55
C GLY A 10 9.95 -2.99 -7.68
N ALA A 11 9.40 -3.56 -6.62
CA ALA A 11 8.02 -4.04 -6.64
C ALA A 11 7.06 -2.87 -6.89
N HIS A 12 6.00 -3.16 -7.62
CA HIS A 12 5.02 -2.17 -8.03
C HIS A 12 3.62 -2.67 -7.74
N VAL A 13 2.88 -1.92 -6.94
CA VAL A 13 1.44 -2.16 -6.76
C VAL A 13 0.73 -1.23 -7.74
N PRO A 14 0.01 -1.80 -8.73
CA PRO A 14 -0.62 -0.99 -9.78
C PRO A 14 -1.63 0.00 -9.24
N LEU A 15 -1.85 1.06 -10.01
CA LEU A 15 -2.84 2.08 -9.70
C LEU A 15 -4.20 1.45 -9.43
N HIS A 16 -4.77 1.74 -8.29
CA HIS A 16 -6.07 1.22 -7.87
C HIS A 16 -6.71 2.17 -6.86
N LYS A 17 -7.98 1.96 -6.62
CA LYS A 17 -8.71 2.64 -5.54
C LYS A 17 -9.67 1.68 -4.89
N HIS A 18 -10.04 1.96 -3.66
CA HIS A 18 -11.00 1.16 -2.91
C HIS A 18 -11.75 2.06 -1.92
N MET A 19 -12.92 1.60 -1.51
CA MET A 19 -13.77 2.35 -0.57
C MET A 19 -13.15 2.44 0.83
N ASN A 20 -12.26 1.52 1.16
CA ASN A 20 -11.64 1.45 2.47
C ASN A 20 -10.69 2.62 2.68
N GLU A 21 -10.73 3.22 3.86
CA GLU A 21 -9.66 4.09 4.29
C GLU A 21 -8.46 3.21 4.65
N GLN A 22 -7.27 3.72 4.40
CA GLN A 22 -6.03 2.97 4.61
C GLN A 22 -5.03 3.80 5.38
N ILE A 23 -4.41 3.19 6.38
CA ILE A 23 -3.25 3.76 7.06
C ILE A 23 -2.09 2.84 6.76
N SER A 24 -1.05 3.39 6.12
CA SER A 24 0.17 2.63 5.81
C SER A 24 1.29 3.09 6.74
N HIS A 25 1.79 2.15 7.55
CA HIS A 25 2.93 2.38 8.41
C HIS A 25 4.13 1.62 7.84
N VAL A 26 5.11 2.34 7.31
CA VAL A 26 6.34 1.73 6.81
C VAL A 26 7.23 1.39 8.00
N VAL A 27 7.52 0.10 8.19
CA VAL A 27 8.33 -0.40 9.30
C VAL A 27 9.80 -0.48 8.91
N GLU A 28 10.06 -0.91 7.69
CA GLU A 28 11.40 -1.02 7.11
C GLU A 28 11.38 -0.53 5.68
N GLY A 29 12.49 0.06 5.24
CA GLY A 29 12.67 0.49 3.86
C GLY A 29 11.99 1.81 3.53
N SER A 30 11.60 1.98 2.28
CA SER A 30 10.93 3.19 1.82
C SER A 30 10.03 2.86 0.62
N LEU A 31 8.84 3.47 0.63
CA LEU A 31 7.84 3.31 -0.43
C LEU A 31 7.52 4.67 -1.01
N GLU A 32 7.37 4.72 -2.34
CA GLU A 32 6.84 5.90 -3.01
C GLU A 32 5.37 5.63 -3.33
N PHE A 33 4.49 6.51 -2.83
CA PHE A 33 3.07 6.48 -3.12
C PHE A 33 2.75 7.59 -4.12
N LEU A 34 2.06 7.23 -5.19
CA LEU A 34 1.48 8.21 -6.11
C LEU A 34 0.00 8.34 -5.78
N LEU A 35 -0.39 9.51 -5.26
CA LEU A 35 -1.76 9.81 -4.84
C LEU A 35 -2.31 10.89 -5.74
N GLU A 36 -3.23 10.54 -6.63
CA GLU A 36 -3.85 11.50 -7.57
C GLU A 36 -2.80 12.37 -8.26
N GLY A 37 -1.73 11.75 -8.76
CA GLY A 37 -0.67 12.44 -9.49
C GLY A 37 0.40 13.10 -8.62
N LYS A 38 0.30 12.99 -7.30
CA LYS A 38 1.31 13.53 -6.38
C LYS A 38 2.14 12.39 -5.79
N SER A 39 3.45 12.60 -5.74
CA SER A 39 4.39 11.63 -5.18
C SER A 39 4.66 11.95 -3.70
N VAL A 40 4.52 10.93 -2.86
CA VAL A 40 4.86 11.01 -1.44
C VAL A 40 5.77 9.83 -1.11
N THR A 41 6.97 10.11 -0.61
CA THR A 41 7.88 9.07 -0.14
C THR A 41 7.66 8.86 1.36
N VAL A 42 7.40 7.62 1.74
CA VAL A 42 7.18 7.23 3.14
C VAL A 42 8.32 6.31 3.54
N ARG A 43 9.08 6.71 4.56
CA ARG A 43 10.25 5.99 5.04
C ARG A 43 9.94 5.24 6.33
N ALA A 44 10.85 4.37 6.73
CA ALA A 44 10.70 3.60 7.97
C ALA A 44 10.36 4.52 9.15
N GLY A 45 9.32 4.17 9.89
CA GLY A 45 8.81 4.94 11.03
C GLY A 45 7.74 5.96 10.66
N GLU A 46 7.50 6.19 9.37
CA GLU A 46 6.51 7.16 8.91
C GLU A 46 5.18 6.49 8.55
N ILE A 47 4.12 7.27 8.60
CA ILE A 47 2.74 6.81 8.37
C ILE A 47 2.09 7.70 7.32
N LEU A 48 1.33 7.08 6.41
CA LEU A 48 0.54 7.77 5.42
C LEU A 48 -0.92 7.33 5.52
N CYS A 49 -1.84 8.30 5.53
CA CYS A 49 -3.27 8.04 5.49
C CYS A 49 -3.78 8.23 4.07
N ILE A 50 -4.49 7.22 3.55
CA ILE A 50 -5.12 7.27 2.22
C ILE A 50 -6.63 7.23 2.45
N LEU A 51 -7.31 8.29 2.05
CA LEU A 51 -8.75 8.40 2.24
C LEU A 51 -9.51 7.49 1.29
N SER A 52 -10.80 7.25 1.60
CA SER A 52 -11.70 6.44 0.78
C SER A 52 -11.70 6.92 -0.67
N ASP A 53 -11.60 5.97 -1.60
CA ASP A 53 -11.67 6.18 -3.05
C ASP A 53 -10.57 7.08 -3.65
N VAL A 54 -9.52 7.36 -2.91
CA VAL A 54 -8.34 8.05 -3.47
C VAL A 54 -7.51 7.05 -4.26
N ALA A 55 -7.36 7.29 -5.56
CA ALA A 55 -6.54 6.44 -6.42
C ALA A 55 -5.07 6.53 -6.01
N HIS A 56 -4.41 5.39 -5.91
CA HIS A 56 -3.02 5.33 -5.49
C HIS A 56 -2.27 4.18 -6.14
N GLU A 57 -0.97 4.37 -6.23
CA GLU A 57 -0.01 3.44 -6.81
C GLU A 57 1.22 3.44 -5.93
N VAL A 58 1.90 2.30 -5.79
CA VAL A 58 3.02 2.18 -4.85
C VAL A 58 4.22 1.55 -5.54
N PHE A 59 5.39 2.12 -5.30
CA PHE A 59 6.68 1.57 -5.74
C PHE A 59 7.56 1.36 -4.52
N ALA A 60 8.20 0.21 -4.43
CA ALA A 60 9.18 -0.04 -3.38
C ALA A 60 10.55 0.48 -3.85
N LEU A 61 11.06 1.51 -3.18
CA LEU A 61 12.37 2.10 -3.50
C LEU A 61 13.52 1.22 -2.99
N GLU A 62 13.23 0.38 -2.01
CA GLU A 62 14.13 -0.62 -1.45
C GLU A 62 13.29 -1.75 -0.87
N ASP A 63 13.92 -2.83 -0.41
CA ASP A 63 13.18 -3.89 0.28
C ASP A 63 12.46 -3.29 1.47
N SER A 64 11.15 -3.48 1.53
CA SER A 64 10.31 -2.77 2.48
C SER A 64 9.31 -3.68 3.16
N VAL A 65 8.95 -3.30 4.39
CA VAL A 65 7.87 -3.92 5.16
C VAL A 65 6.92 -2.82 5.59
N ALA A 66 5.64 -3.00 5.33
CA ALA A 66 4.61 -2.07 5.75
C ALA A 66 3.49 -2.80 6.48
N LEU A 67 2.92 -2.12 7.46
CA LEU A 67 1.69 -2.55 8.13
C LEU A 67 0.58 -1.65 7.63
N ASP A 68 -0.39 -2.23 6.95
CA ASP A 68 -1.53 -1.50 6.40
C ASP A 68 -2.79 -1.81 7.19
N ILE A 69 -3.48 -0.77 7.63
CA ILE A 69 -4.73 -0.88 8.36
C ILE A 69 -5.84 -0.38 7.43
N PHE A 70 -6.87 -1.20 7.26
CA PHE A 70 -8.02 -0.88 6.41
C PHE A 70 -9.30 -0.82 7.24
N ASN A 71 -10.10 0.19 6.99
CA ASN A 71 -11.42 0.33 7.61
C ASN A 71 -12.44 0.81 6.57
N PRO A 72 -13.47 0.03 6.29
CA PRO A 72 -13.75 -1.32 6.79
C PRO A 72 -12.75 -2.35 6.24
N PRO A 73 -12.81 -3.61 6.69
CA PRO A 73 -11.91 -4.66 6.17
C PRO A 73 -12.02 -4.81 4.66
N ARG A 74 -10.90 -5.17 4.02
CA ARG A 74 -10.84 -5.42 2.59
C ARG A 74 -11.54 -6.74 2.28
N GLN A 75 -12.80 -6.68 1.85
CA GLN A 75 -13.57 -7.87 1.54
C GLN A 75 -12.97 -8.66 0.37
N ASP A 76 -12.41 -7.95 -0.61
CA ASP A 76 -11.74 -8.59 -1.74
C ASP A 76 -10.55 -9.45 -1.28
N TRP A 77 -9.78 -8.99 -0.31
CA TRP A 77 -8.66 -9.77 0.25
C TRP A 77 -9.15 -10.94 1.09
N LEU A 78 -10.23 -10.75 1.86
CA LEU A 78 -10.85 -11.83 2.63
C LEU A 78 -11.39 -12.92 1.73
N ASP A 79 -11.84 -12.56 0.53
CA ASP A 79 -12.32 -13.49 -0.50
C ASP A 79 -11.18 -14.09 -1.33
N GLY A 80 -9.93 -13.71 -1.06
CA GLY A 80 -8.76 -14.23 -1.77
C GLY A 80 -8.44 -13.51 -3.08
N ASP A 81 -9.06 -12.36 -3.35
CA ASP A 81 -8.85 -11.59 -4.57
C ASP A 81 -7.76 -10.54 -4.37
N ASP A 82 -6.53 -11.01 -4.18
CA ASP A 82 -5.36 -10.16 -3.95
C ASP A 82 -4.28 -10.31 -5.03
N ALA A 83 -4.67 -10.83 -6.20
CA ALA A 83 -3.73 -11.17 -7.27
C ALA A 83 -2.94 -9.95 -7.75
N TYR A 84 -3.52 -8.76 -7.71
CA TYR A 84 -2.85 -7.52 -8.15
C TYR A 84 -1.62 -7.19 -7.29
N LEU A 85 -1.60 -7.63 -6.03
CA LEU A 85 -0.43 -7.45 -5.16
C LEU A 85 0.73 -8.34 -5.60
N ARG A 86 0.40 -9.52 -6.12
CA ARG A 86 1.41 -10.50 -6.54
C ARG A 86 2.00 -10.17 -7.89
N SER A 87 1.23 -9.56 -8.77
CA SER A 87 1.69 -9.22 -10.11
C SER A 87 2.75 -8.13 -10.13
N GLY A 88 2.81 -7.29 -9.11
CA GLY A 88 3.78 -6.20 -8.99
C GLY A 88 5.03 -6.58 -8.20
N ALA A 89 5.07 -7.76 -7.64
CA ALA A 89 6.14 -8.17 -6.72
C ALA A 89 7.31 -8.86 -7.45
#